data_4d320c5d1ddb7f0509f6e246afcaa949
#
_entry.id   4d320c5d1ddb7f0509f6e246afcaa949
#
_cell.length_a   1.000
_cell.length_b   1.000
_cell.length_c   1.000
_cell.angle_alpha   90.00
_cell.angle_beta   90.00
_cell.angle_gamma   90.00
#
_symmetry.space_group_name_H-M   'P 1'
#
loop_
_entity.id
_entity.type
_entity.pdbx_description
1 polymer ?
#
loop_
_entity_poly.entity_id
_entity_poly.type
_entity_poly.pdbx_seq_one_letter_code
_entity_poly.pdbx_strand_id
1 'polypeptide(L)'
;DMDMYGLDEPVGHKYDNFYKVNLMDTDLNYNRLLTSDIIIYAIGAGIQSNLNEDYNLIYTLNVTVPVAICNKLKELDYEGRFVTFGSVFEMGETCDERYFTEEDLLSSICVAPNDYTVSKRMLSSFVASYKHNFTHWHFYIPTIYGEGENPKRLIPYTIYSIRNGEKLSFTAGDQTRQYIYVSEVPRVIGLAVEKNLPSGVYNIEGKETVTVREIVSKIHCSMGKKIPSDCFGIVQRNDATMKYLALNGKKLREAIGFEANISIVDVIDKY
;
A
#
# COMPACT_ATOMS: atom_id res chain seq x y z
N ASP A 1 13.34 3.47 19.74
CA ASP A 1 14.13 4.24 18.77
C ASP A 1 13.71 3.84 17.36
N MET A 2 13.69 4.79 16.42
CA MET A 2 13.35 4.56 15.02
C MET A 2 14.47 5.08 14.12
N ASP A 3 15.12 4.15 13.39
CA ASP A 3 16.08 4.47 12.35
C ASP A 3 15.37 4.42 10.99
N MET A 4 15.63 5.41 10.15
CA MET A 4 15.07 5.49 8.80
C MET A 4 16.16 5.40 7.75
N TYR A 5 15.87 4.64 6.69
CA TYR A 5 16.73 4.47 5.52
C TYR A 5 16.00 4.93 4.27
N GLY A 6 16.61 5.74 3.43
CA GLY A 6 15.98 6.25 2.21
C GLY A 6 16.91 7.04 1.31
N LEU A 7 16.42 7.43 0.14
CA LEU A 7 17.16 8.29 -0.80
C LEU A 7 17.28 9.72 -0.28
N ASP A 8 16.16 10.25 0.21
CA ASP A 8 16.06 11.62 0.69
C ASP A 8 15.41 11.64 2.07
N GLU A 9 15.90 12.51 2.93
CA GLU A 9 15.39 12.69 4.28
C GLU A 9 13.98 13.32 4.24
N PRO A 10 12.95 12.62 4.77
CA PRO A 10 11.60 13.16 4.74
C PRO A 10 11.43 14.30 5.73
N VAL A 11 10.80 15.38 5.27
CA VAL A 11 10.52 16.56 6.08
C VAL A 11 9.32 16.31 7.01
N GLY A 12 9.44 16.71 8.29
CA GLY A 12 8.33 16.69 9.25
C GLY A 12 8.03 15.33 9.88
N HIS A 13 8.84 14.30 9.64
CA HIS A 13 8.72 12.99 10.25
C HIS A 13 9.59 12.87 11.51
N LYS A 14 9.17 12.01 12.45
CA LYS A 14 9.93 11.73 13.67
C LYS A 14 10.69 10.42 13.50
N TYR A 15 12.00 10.48 13.56
CA TYR A 15 12.93 9.34 13.62
C TYR A 15 14.16 9.78 14.41
N ASP A 16 14.93 8.81 14.92
CA ASP A 16 16.12 9.10 15.71
C ASP A 16 17.34 9.31 14.83
N ASN A 17 17.48 8.49 13.76
CA ASN A 17 18.57 8.62 12.81
C ASN A 17 18.06 8.42 11.38
N PHE A 18 18.64 9.18 10.44
CA PHE A 18 18.45 8.99 9.01
C PHE A 18 19.72 8.49 8.34
N TYR A 19 19.58 7.45 7.53
CA TYR A 19 20.67 6.88 6.73
C TYR A 19 20.33 6.99 5.25
N LYS A 20 21.11 7.81 4.53
CA LYS A 20 20.94 7.93 3.08
C LYS A 20 21.42 6.65 2.40
N VAL A 21 20.51 5.95 1.74
CA VAL A 21 20.77 4.67 1.05
C VAL A 21 20.03 4.65 -0.27
N ASN A 22 20.76 4.33 -1.36
CA ASN A 22 20.17 3.96 -2.64
C ASN A 22 20.20 2.43 -2.78
N LEU A 23 19.07 1.77 -2.65
CA LEU A 23 18.97 0.30 -2.71
C LEU A 23 19.25 -0.28 -4.10
N MET A 24 19.42 0.56 -5.12
CA MET A 24 19.89 0.13 -6.45
C MET A 24 21.41 -0.10 -6.50
N ASP A 25 22.18 0.59 -5.65
CA ASP A 25 23.64 0.67 -5.76
C ASP A 25 24.38 0.41 -4.44
N THR A 26 23.67 0.39 -3.31
CA THR A 26 24.31 0.40 -1.99
C THR A 26 23.90 -0.80 -1.17
N ASP A 27 24.89 -1.50 -0.60
CA ASP A 27 24.67 -2.56 0.37
C ASP A 27 24.18 -1.99 1.71
N LEU A 28 23.18 -2.67 2.28
CA LEU A 28 22.66 -2.35 3.60
C LEU A 28 23.63 -2.77 4.70
N ASN A 29 23.74 -1.95 5.74
CA ASN A 29 24.48 -2.33 6.95
C ASN A 29 23.67 -3.32 7.79
N TYR A 30 23.82 -4.61 7.49
CA TYR A 30 23.08 -5.67 8.18
C TYR A 30 23.41 -5.76 9.67
N ASN A 31 24.66 -5.46 10.10
CA ASN A 31 25.01 -5.47 11.53
C ASN A 31 24.12 -4.52 12.34
N ARG A 32 23.72 -3.38 11.73
CA ARG A 32 22.80 -2.45 12.36
C ARG A 32 21.35 -2.93 12.27
N LEU A 33 20.92 -3.46 11.13
CA LEU A 33 19.57 -3.99 10.98
C LEU A 33 19.27 -5.12 11.97
N LEU A 34 20.26 -5.98 12.26
CA LEU A 34 20.12 -7.08 13.21
C LEU A 34 19.87 -6.63 14.66
N THR A 35 20.18 -5.39 15.02
CA THR A 35 19.89 -4.84 16.35
C THR A 35 18.46 -4.30 16.49
N SER A 36 17.69 -4.29 15.41
CA SER A 36 16.31 -3.78 15.41
C SER A 36 15.33 -4.88 15.79
N ASP A 37 14.36 -4.58 16.64
CA ASP A 37 13.26 -5.51 16.98
C ASP A 37 12.33 -5.73 15.78
N ILE A 38 12.19 -4.70 14.93
CA ILE A 38 11.32 -4.73 13.76
C ILE A 38 12.01 -4.01 12.60
N ILE A 39 12.04 -4.67 11.45
CA ILE A 39 12.47 -4.09 10.17
C ILE A 39 11.24 -3.96 9.28
N ILE A 40 10.96 -2.76 8.80
CA ILE A 40 9.82 -2.47 7.91
C ILE A 40 10.34 -2.09 6.54
N TYR A 41 10.03 -2.90 5.53
CA TYR A 41 10.34 -2.62 4.14
C TYR A 41 9.11 -2.00 3.46
N ALA A 42 9.05 -0.67 3.43
CA ALA A 42 7.94 0.10 2.85
C ALA A 42 8.28 0.72 1.48
N ILE A 43 9.35 0.25 0.84
CA ILE A 43 9.82 0.76 -0.45
C ILE A 43 9.17 -0.01 -1.59
N GLY A 44 8.88 0.69 -2.70
CA GLY A 44 8.35 0.08 -3.90
C GLY A 44 8.27 1.07 -5.06
N ALA A 45 8.13 0.53 -6.27
CA ALA A 45 8.04 1.27 -7.52
C ALA A 45 6.92 0.72 -8.41
N GLY A 46 6.50 1.48 -9.43
CA GLY A 46 5.59 1.04 -10.48
C GLY A 46 4.10 1.29 -10.23
N ILE A 47 3.69 1.74 -9.04
CA ILE A 47 2.28 2.00 -8.74
C ILE A 47 1.72 3.27 -9.43
N GLN A 48 2.59 4.21 -9.77
CA GLN A 48 2.22 5.49 -10.33
C GLN A 48 2.63 5.57 -11.80
N SER A 49 1.71 5.28 -12.72
CA SER A 49 1.96 5.26 -14.17
C SER A 49 2.52 6.57 -14.73
N ASN A 50 2.33 7.69 -14.04
CA ASN A 50 2.84 8.99 -14.47
C ASN A 50 4.34 9.21 -14.18
N LEU A 51 4.98 8.32 -13.43
CA LEU A 51 6.41 8.40 -13.13
C LEU A 51 7.27 7.70 -14.19
N ASN A 52 6.68 6.89 -15.08
CA ASN A 52 7.37 6.12 -16.13
C ASN A 52 8.57 5.34 -15.59
N GLU A 53 8.42 4.74 -14.41
CA GLU A 53 9.45 3.92 -13.79
C GLU A 53 9.72 2.69 -14.65
N ASP A 54 11.01 2.40 -14.91
CA ASP A 54 11.38 1.27 -15.73
C ASP A 54 11.22 -0.08 -14.98
N TYR A 55 11.14 -1.16 -15.75
CA TYR A 55 10.95 -2.51 -15.20
C TYR A 55 12.09 -2.92 -14.25
N ASN A 56 13.34 -2.51 -14.51
CA ASN A 56 14.48 -2.88 -13.67
C ASN A 56 14.31 -2.27 -12.26
N LEU A 57 13.94 -0.99 -12.16
CA LEU A 57 13.62 -0.35 -10.89
C LEU A 57 12.47 -1.07 -10.18
N ILE A 58 11.38 -1.38 -10.91
CA ILE A 58 10.19 -2.03 -10.36
C ILE A 58 10.53 -3.40 -9.78
N TYR A 59 11.18 -4.29 -10.55
CA TYR A 59 11.51 -5.64 -10.07
C TYR A 59 12.60 -5.64 -9.02
N THR A 60 13.59 -4.72 -9.10
CA THR A 60 14.63 -4.61 -8.09
C THR A 60 14.03 -4.23 -6.74
N LEU A 61 13.27 -3.14 -6.67
CA LEU A 61 12.72 -2.67 -5.40
C LEU A 61 11.56 -3.53 -4.89
N ASN A 62 10.72 -4.05 -5.76
CA ASN A 62 9.55 -4.83 -5.30
C ASN A 62 9.87 -6.30 -5.02
N VAL A 63 10.96 -6.86 -5.58
CA VAL A 63 11.26 -8.30 -5.48
C VAL A 63 12.68 -8.54 -5.01
N THR A 64 13.69 -8.13 -5.78
CA THR A 64 15.08 -8.54 -5.56
C THR A 64 15.59 -8.09 -4.20
N VAL A 65 15.40 -6.84 -3.85
CA VAL A 65 15.88 -6.27 -2.58
C VAL A 65 15.20 -6.92 -1.36
N PRO A 66 13.85 -6.97 -1.24
CA PRO A 66 13.23 -7.59 -0.07
C PRO A 66 13.53 -9.09 0.04
N VAL A 67 13.65 -9.81 -1.08
CA VAL A 67 14.09 -11.22 -1.07
C VAL A 67 15.54 -11.36 -0.58
N ALA A 68 16.45 -10.48 -1.05
CA ALA A 68 17.84 -10.47 -0.58
C ALA A 68 17.93 -10.17 0.93
N ILE A 69 17.14 -9.21 1.41
CA ILE A 69 17.05 -8.91 2.85
C ILE A 69 16.56 -10.16 3.61
N CYS A 70 15.47 -10.81 3.19
CA CYS A 70 14.97 -12.03 3.83
C CYS A 70 16.04 -13.12 3.93
N ASN A 71 16.76 -13.37 2.83
CA ASN A 71 17.81 -14.40 2.81
C ASN A 71 18.95 -14.04 3.75
N LYS A 72 19.36 -12.75 3.76
CA LYS A 72 20.43 -12.29 4.63
C LYS A 72 20.06 -12.31 6.11
N LEU A 73 18.85 -11.91 6.46
CA LEU A 73 18.33 -12.01 7.83
C LEU A 73 18.30 -13.46 8.32
N LYS A 74 17.90 -14.40 7.44
CA LYS A 74 17.91 -15.83 7.75
C LYS A 74 19.33 -16.37 7.92
N GLU A 75 20.28 -15.99 7.05
CA GLU A 75 21.69 -16.38 7.13
C GLU A 75 22.35 -15.91 8.44
N LEU A 76 21.95 -14.75 8.92
CA LEU A 76 22.49 -14.09 10.12
C LEU A 76 21.69 -14.38 11.40
N ASP A 77 20.80 -15.36 11.38
CA ASP A 77 19.96 -15.80 12.50
C ASP A 77 19.22 -14.65 13.20
N TYR A 78 18.62 -13.74 12.39
CA TYR A 78 17.79 -12.66 12.93
C TYR A 78 16.59 -13.22 13.70
N GLU A 79 16.35 -12.72 14.90
CA GLU A 79 15.25 -13.18 15.78
C GLU A 79 14.08 -12.18 15.87
N GLY A 80 14.19 -11.03 15.24
CA GLY A 80 13.17 -9.99 15.26
C GLY A 80 12.01 -10.23 14.28
N ARG A 81 11.41 -9.14 13.84
CA ARG A 81 10.26 -9.15 12.93
C ARG A 81 10.59 -8.42 11.64
N PHE A 82 10.25 -9.01 10.51
CA PHE A 82 10.35 -8.37 9.19
C PHE A 82 8.96 -8.12 8.63
N VAL A 83 8.71 -6.91 8.15
CA VAL A 83 7.42 -6.50 7.61
C VAL A 83 7.58 -6.10 6.14
N THR A 84 6.77 -6.69 5.29
CA THR A 84 6.70 -6.34 3.86
C THR A 84 5.26 -6.11 3.44
N PHE A 85 5.05 -5.45 2.28
CA PHE A 85 3.73 -5.08 1.82
C PHE A 85 3.43 -5.59 0.42
N GLY A 86 2.30 -6.28 0.31
CA GLY A 86 1.61 -6.58 -0.93
C GLY A 86 0.55 -5.52 -1.26
N SER A 87 -0.24 -5.78 -2.27
CA SER A 87 -1.25 -4.85 -2.77
C SER A 87 -2.52 -5.56 -3.21
N VAL A 88 -3.67 -4.94 -3.00
CA VAL A 88 -4.94 -5.39 -3.58
C VAL A 88 -4.89 -5.50 -5.12
N PHE A 89 -3.99 -4.75 -5.77
CA PHE A 89 -3.76 -4.82 -7.23
C PHE A 89 -3.22 -6.18 -7.69
N GLU A 90 -2.71 -7.02 -6.80
CA GLU A 90 -2.26 -8.37 -7.10
C GLU A 90 -3.41 -9.28 -7.57
N MET A 91 -4.66 -8.93 -7.30
CA MET A 91 -5.81 -9.62 -7.89
C MET A 91 -5.77 -9.57 -9.42
N GLY A 92 -5.35 -8.44 -10.01
CA GLY A 92 -5.33 -8.24 -11.46
C GLY A 92 -6.73 -7.95 -12.03
N GLU A 93 -6.88 -8.16 -13.34
CA GLU A 93 -8.11 -7.90 -14.06
C GLU A 93 -9.17 -8.96 -13.72
N THR A 94 -10.16 -8.58 -12.96
CA THR A 94 -11.28 -9.44 -12.56
C THR A 94 -12.61 -8.72 -12.72
N CYS A 95 -13.67 -9.50 -13.01
CA CYS A 95 -15.04 -9.02 -13.01
C CYS A 95 -15.78 -9.34 -11.71
N ASP A 96 -15.14 -10.04 -10.76
CA ASP A 96 -15.74 -10.40 -9.49
C ASP A 96 -15.94 -9.16 -8.61
N GLU A 97 -17.16 -8.97 -8.13
CA GLU A 97 -17.50 -7.87 -7.23
C GLU A 97 -17.64 -8.40 -5.79
N ARG A 98 -16.50 -8.76 -5.18
CA ARG A 98 -16.46 -9.31 -3.82
C ARG A 98 -15.19 -8.88 -3.10
N TYR A 99 -15.17 -9.11 -1.79
CA TYR A 99 -13.96 -8.96 -0.98
C TYR A 99 -13.04 -10.18 -1.19
N PHE A 100 -11.78 -9.94 -1.57
CA PHE A 100 -10.79 -10.98 -1.84
C PHE A 100 -10.03 -11.38 -0.58
N THR A 101 -9.90 -12.69 -0.38
CA THR A 101 -9.09 -13.27 0.70
C THR A 101 -7.61 -13.26 0.33
N GLU A 102 -6.75 -13.58 1.29
CA GLU A 102 -5.31 -13.75 1.07
C GLU A 102 -5.04 -14.85 0.02
N GLU A 103 -5.83 -15.92 0.04
CA GLU A 103 -5.71 -17.03 -0.91
C GLU A 103 -6.10 -16.63 -2.32
N ASP A 104 -7.12 -15.80 -2.47
CA ASP A 104 -7.51 -15.27 -3.79
C ASP A 104 -6.37 -14.48 -4.45
N LEU A 105 -5.63 -13.67 -3.67
CA LEU A 105 -4.50 -12.92 -4.20
C LEU A 105 -3.31 -13.82 -4.52
N LEU A 106 -2.96 -14.74 -3.60
CA LEU A 106 -1.84 -15.67 -3.78
C LEU A 106 -2.03 -16.62 -4.96
N SER A 107 -3.26 -17.03 -5.23
CA SER A 107 -3.59 -17.95 -6.33
C SER A 107 -4.08 -17.27 -7.60
N SER A 108 -4.10 -15.94 -7.65
CA SER A 108 -4.66 -15.21 -8.78
C SER A 108 -3.88 -15.45 -10.07
N ILE A 109 -4.59 -15.94 -11.07
CA ILE A 109 -4.14 -16.11 -12.47
C ILE A 109 -4.76 -15.05 -13.39
N CYS A 110 -5.50 -14.08 -12.85
CA CYS A 110 -6.06 -12.99 -13.64
C CYS A 110 -4.94 -12.19 -14.31
N VAL A 111 -5.24 -11.62 -15.48
CA VAL A 111 -4.27 -10.83 -16.24
C VAL A 111 -3.71 -9.71 -15.38
N ALA A 112 -2.40 -9.61 -15.32
CA ALA A 112 -1.72 -8.50 -14.65
C ALA A 112 -1.62 -7.30 -15.61
N PRO A 113 -2.14 -6.12 -15.25
CA PRO A 113 -2.17 -4.98 -16.17
C PRO A 113 -0.80 -4.32 -16.36
N ASN A 114 0.17 -4.60 -15.48
CA ASN A 114 1.49 -3.95 -15.49
C ASN A 114 2.52 -4.73 -14.65
N ASP A 115 3.80 -4.33 -14.78
CA ASP A 115 4.93 -4.91 -14.04
C ASP A 115 4.79 -4.77 -12.52
N TYR A 116 4.14 -3.72 -12.04
CA TYR A 116 3.86 -3.56 -10.60
C TYR A 116 3.05 -4.74 -10.06
N THR A 117 1.96 -5.10 -10.71
CA THR A 117 1.11 -6.24 -10.32
C THR A 117 1.90 -7.54 -10.34
N VAL A 118 2.69 -7.78 -11.40
CA VAL A 118 3.52 -8.99 -11.52
C VAL A 118 4.56 -9.04 -10.41
N SER A 119 5.32 -7.95 -10.20
CA SER A 119 6.38 -7.90 -9.20
C SER A 119 5.86 -8.09 -7.77
N LYS A 120 4.70 -7.52 -7.45
CA LYS A 120 4.07 -7.72 -6.14
C LYS A 120 3.63 -9.18 -5.93
N ARG A 121 3.01 -9.84 -6.93
CA ARG A 121 2.69 -11.27 -6.88
C ARG A 121 3.94 -12.14 -6.64
N MET A 122 5.06 -11.81 -7.27
CA MET A 122 6.32 -12.54 -7.08
C MET A 122 6.80 -12.48 -5.64
N LEU A 123 6.78 -11.29 -5.00
CA LEU A 123 7.14 -11.14 -3.60
C LEU A 123 6.17 -11.91 -2.68
N SER A 124 4.87 -11.76 -2.89
CA SER A 124 3.84 -12.43 -2.10
C SER A 124 3.95 -13.96 -2.18
N SER A 125 4.20 -14.48 -3.38
CA SER A 125 4.44 -15.92 -3.61
C SER A 125 5.70 -16.40 -2.90
N PHE A 126 6.80 -15.63 -2.95
CA PHE A 126 8.02 -15.93 -2.20
C PHE A 126 7.74 -16.00 -0.69
N VAL A 127 7.09 -14.97 -0.13
CA VAL A 127 6.80 -14.91 1.32
C VAL A 127 5.92 -16.08 1.76
N ALA A 128 4.88 -16.42 1.00
CA ALA A 128 3.96 -17.51 1.33
C ALA A 128 4.62 -18.90 1.24
N SER A 129 5.61 -19.07 0.38
CA SER A 129 6.25 -20.36 0.08
C SER A 129 7.53 -20.60 0.89
N TYR A 130 8.15 -19.54 1.40
CA TYR A 130 9.48 -19.61 2.01
C TYR A 130 9.41 -19.70 3.53
N LYS A 131 10.14 -20.63 4.13
CA LYS A 131 10.23 -20.77 5.59
C LYS A 131 11.34 -19.86 6.15
N HIS A 132 10.94 -18.95 7.01
CA HIS A 132 11.83 -18.07 7.77
C HIS A 132 12.09 -18.63 9.16
N ASN A 133 13.26 -18.31 9.75
CA ASN A 133 13.59 -18.55 11.16
C ASN A 133 13.26 -17.34 12.05
N PHE A 134 12.71 -16.27 11.47
CA PHE A 134 12.24 -15.07 12.14
C PHE A 134 10.76 -14.83 11.82
N THR A 135 10.11 -13.93 12.56
CA THR A 135 8.73 -13.55 12.27
C THR A 135 8.67 -12.68 11.01
N HIS A 136 7.93 -13.12 9.99
CA HIS A 136 7.70 -12.34 8.78
C HIS A 136 6.22 -12.06 8.60
N TRP A 137 5.83 -10.78 8.63
CA TRP A 137 4.48 -10.33 8.29
C TRP A 137 4.45 -9.71 6.91
N HIS A 138 3.59 -10.24 6.06
CA HIS A 138 3.32 -9.67 4.74
C HIS A 138 1.89 -9.17 4.70
N PHE A 139 1.71 -7.85 4.62
CA PHE A 139 0.39 -7.23 4.63
C PHE A 139 -0.03 -6.82 3.24
N TYR A 140 -1.13 -7.38 2.74
CA TYR A 140 -1.81 -6.79 1.59
C TYR A 140 -2.55 -5.54 2.03
N ILE A 141 -2.32 -4.46 1.29
CA ILE A 141 -2.93 -3.16 1.58
C ILE A 141 -3.86 -2.73 0.44
N PRO A 142 -5.01 -2.11 0.78
CA PRO A 142 -5.91 -1.52 -0.20
C PRO A 142 -5.34 -0.19 -0.71
N THR A 143 -6.17 0.68 -1.26
CA THR A 143 -5.75 2.03 -1.66
C THR A 143 -5.47 2.89 -0.42
N ILE A 144 -4.19 3.12 -0.13
CA ILE A 144 -3.77 4.03 0.95
C ILE A 144 -3.96 5.48 0.52
N TYR A 145 -4.42 6.31 1.44
CA TYR A 145 -4.45 7.75 1.32
C TYR A 145 -3.96 8.43 2.59
N GLY A 146 -3.49 9.67 2.48
CA GLY A 146 -3.00 10.47 3.61
C GLY A 146 -2.11 11.62 3.18
N GLU A 147 -1.68 12.42 4.15
CA GLU A 147 -0.80 13.55 3.94
C GLU A 147 0.54 13.08 3.33
N GLY A 148 1.09 13.88 2.44
CA GLY A 148 2.36 13.59 1.77
C GLY A 148 2.24 12.67 0.55
N GLU A 149 1.04 12.14 0.22
CA GLU A 149 0.89 11.38 -1.01
C GLU A 149 1.01 12.28 -2.26
N ASN A 150 1.36 11.66 -3.40
CA ASN A 150 1.52 12.38 -4.66
C ASN A 150 0.25 13.19 -5.00
N PRO A 151 0.37 14.52 -5.24
CA PRO A 151 -0.77 15.40 -5.54
C PRO A 151 -1.62 15.00 -6.76
N LYS A 152 -1.07 14.16 -7.66
CA LYS A 152 -1.80 13.63 -8.83
C LYS A 152 -2.68 12.41 -8.51
N ARG A 153 -2.61 11.85 -7.29
CA ARG A 153 -3.51 10.78 -6.87
C ARG A 153 -4.91 11.32 -6.62
N LEU A 154 -5.90 10.45 -6.72
CA LEU A 154 -7.33 10.80 -6.73
C LEU A 154 -7.75 11.74 -5.58
N ILE A 155 -7.38 11.41 -4.35
CA ILE A 155 -7.84 12.13 -3.16
C ILE A 155 -7.19 13.52 -3.07
N PRO A 156 -5.85 13.66 -3.05
CA PRO A 156 -5.24 14.99 -3.01
C PRO A 156 -5.57 15.83 -4.26
N TYR A 157 -5.61 15.21 -5.45
CA TYR A 157 -6.03 15.91 -6.68
C TYR A 157 -7.42 16.53 -6.52
N THR A 158 -8.36 15.77 -5.98
CA THR A 158 -9.73 16.26 -5.76
C THR A 158 -9.76 17.40 -4.76
N ILE A 159 -9.10 17.24 -3.59
CA ILE A 159 -9.11 18.25 -2.52
C ILE A 159 -8.44 19.54 -2.97
N TYR A 160 -7.24 19.46 -3.56
CA TYR A 160 -6.50 20.64 -4.02
C TYR A 160 -7.21 21.38 -5.15
N SER A 161 -7.78 20.64 -6.13
CA SER A 161 -8.53 21.30 -7.21
C SER A 161 -9.79 22.00 -6.68
N ILE A 162 -10.49 21.42 -5.70
CA ILE A 162 -11.63 22.09 -5.07
C ILE A 162 -11.20 23.36 -4.34
N ARG A 163 -10.09 23.33 -3.58
CA ARG A 163 -9.57 24.49 -2.86
C ARG A 163 -9.15 25.62 -3.78
N ASN A 164 -8.52 25.25 -4.91
CA ASN A 164 -7.97 26.21 -5.88
C ASN A 164 -9.02 26.66 -6.92
N GLY A 165 -10.22 26.06 -6.93
CA GLY A 165 -11.24 26.33 -7.96
C GLY A 165 -10.84 25.82 -9.35
N GLU A 166 -10.02 24.78 -9.43
CA GLU A 166 -9.55 24.19 -10.68
C GLU A 166 -10.58 23.22 -11.27
N LYS A 167 -10.53 23.03 -12.61
CA LYS A 167 -11.41 22.08 -13.29
C LYS A 167 -11.00 20.64 -12.98
N LEU A 168 -11.96 19.87 -12.49
CA LEU A 168 -11.79 18.43 -12.22
C LEU A 168 -12.07 17.59 -13.47
N SER A 169 -11.30 16.51 -13.64
CA SER A 169 -11.47 15.55 -14.74
C SER A 169 -11.20 14.14 -14.25
N PHE A 170 -12.22 13.27 -14.33
CA PHE A 170 -12.16 11.89 -13.88
C PHE A 170 -12.52 10.90 -15.00
N THR A 171 -12.23 9.64 -14.78
CA THR A 171 -12.83 8.51 -15.52
C THR A 171 -14.35 8.48 -15.30
N ALA A 172 -15.05 7.48 -15.83
CA ALA A 172 -16.48 7.28 -15.51
C ALA A 172 -16.76 7.19 -14.00
N GLY A 173 -15.75 6.74 -13.23
CA GLY A 173 -15.81 6.69 -11.78
C GLY A 173 -16.57 5.50 -11.22
N ASP A 174 -16.85 4.49 -12.03
CA ASP A 174 -17.67 3.33 -11.67
C ASP A 174 -16.86 2.22 -10.99
N GLN A 175 -15.52 2.30 -11.05
CA GLN A 175 -14.67 1.32 -10.40
C GLN A 175 -14.72 1.48 -8.87
N THR A 176 -14.94 0.36 -8.18
CA THR A 176 -14.93 0.29 -6.71
C THR A 176 -13.53 0.07 -6.19
N ARG A 177 -13.16 0.82 -5.18
CA ARG A 177 -11.87 0.71 -4.45
C ARG A 177 -12.13 0.69 -2.95
N GLN A 178 -11.32 -0.05 -2.25
CA GLN A 178 -11.26 0.01 -0.80
C GLN A 178 -10.16 0.99 -0.39
N TYR A 179 -10.47 1.87 0.56
CA TYR A 179 -9.59 2.94 1.01
C TYR A 179 -9.21 2.79 2.48
N ILE A 180 -7.94 3.06 2.79
CA ILE A 180 -7.41 3.07 4.15
C ILE A 180 -6.56 4.32 4.39
N TYR A 181 -6.77 4.97 5.52
CA TYR A 181 -5.93 6.10 5.92
C TYR A 181 -4.56 5.63 6.39
N VAL A 182 -3.50 6.36 6.01
CA VAL A 182 -2.10 5.95 6.18
C VAL A 182 -1.74 5.58 7.62
N SER A 183 -2.27 6.28 8.63
CA SER A 183 -1.94 5.99 10.04
C SER A 183 -2.52 4.67 10.57
N GLU A 184 -3.46 4.06 9.84
CA GLU A 184 -3.99 2.74 10.21
C GLU A 184 -2.97 1.62 10.00
N VAL A 185 -2.04 1.77 9.04
CA VAL A 185 -1.02 0.75 8.77
C VAL A 185 -0.02 0.57 9.94
N PRO A 186 0.60 1.64 10.49
CA PRO A 186 1.39 1.52 11.72
C PRO A 186 0.58 0.97 12.89
N ARG A 187 -0.72 1.29 13.01
CA ARG A 187 -1.59 0.75 14.05
C ARG A 187 -1.75 -0.76 13.95
N VAL A 188 -1.86 -1.31 12.72
CA VAL A 188 -1.83 -2.77 12.49
C VAL A 188 -0.54 -3.38 12.99
N ILE A 189 0.61 -2.79 12.66
CA ILE A 189 1.92 -3.29 13.09
C ILE A 189 2.02 -3.29 14.63
N GLY A 190 1.58 -2.21 15.29
CA GLY A 190 1.54 -2.12 16.75
C GLY A 190 0.70 -3.23 17.39
N LEU A 191 -0.52 -3.46 16.87
CA LEU A 191 -1.39 -4.55 17.33
C LEU A 191 -0.80 -5.94 17.05
N ALA A 192 -0.13 -6.11 15.89
CA ALA A 192 0.53 -7.35 15.55
C ALA A 192 1.67 -7.69 16.54
N VAL A 193 2.41 -6.68 17.00
CA VAL A 193 3.41 -6.84 18.07
C VAL A 193 2.74 -7.20 19.38
N GLU A 194 1.75 -6.41 19.82
CA GLU A 194 1.04 -6.61 21.09
C GLU A 194 0.42 -8.00 21.21
N LYS A 195 -0.20 -8.48 20.15
CA LYS A 195 -0.90 -9.76 20.10
C LYS A 195 -0.01 -10.94 19.68
N ASN A 196 1.30 -10.70 19.46
CA ASN A 196 2.23 -11.69 18.94
C ASN A 196 1.69 -12.43 17.70
N LEU A 197 1.28 -11.66 16.69
CA LEU A 197 0.74 -12.20 15.44
C LEU A 197 1.73 -13.23 14.84
N PRO A 198 1.31 -14.44 14.48
CA PRO A 198 2.18 -15.41 13.81
C PRO A 198 2.70 -14.89 12.46
N SER A 199 3.83 -15.45 12.00
CA SER A 199 4.29 -15.22 10.61
C SER A 199 3.20 -15.59 9.61
N GLY A 200 3.09 -14.79 8.56
CA GLY A 200 2.11 -15.08 7.50
C GLY A 200 1.73 -13.89 6.65
N VAL A 201 0.79 -14.15 5.78
CA VAL A 201 0.19 -13.18 4.86
C VAL A 201 -1.17 -12.77 5.40
N TYR A 202 -1.45 -11.47 5.44
CA TYR A 202 -2.66 -10.90 6.02
C TYR A 202 -3.21 -9.75 5.21
N ASN A 203 -4.53 -9.70 5.03
CA ASN A 203 -5.22 -8.57 4.44
C ASN A 203 -5.49 -7.48 5.48
N ILE A 204 -5.11 -6.25 5.20
CA ILE A 204 -5.58 -5.09 5.95
C ILE A 204 -6.83 -4.55 5.25
N GLU A 205 -7.99 -4.76 5.85
CA GLU A 205 -9.26 -4.23 5.33
C GLU A 205 -9.36 -2.73 5.58
N GLY A 206 -9.69 -1.97 4.53
CA GLY A 206 -9.86 -0.53 4.63
C GLY A 206 -11.25 -0.14 5.16
N LYS A 207 -11.38 1.09 5.64
CA LYS A 207 -12.63 1.63 6.20
C LYS A 207 -13.74 1.78 5.17
N GLU A 208 -13.41 2.17 3.96
CA GLU A 208 -14.39 2.51 2.94
C GLU A 208 -14.20 1.66 1.67
N THR A 209 -15.25 0.99 1.24
CA THR A 209 -15.30 0.29 -0.05
C THR A 209 -16.39 0.96 -0.87
N VAL A 210 -15.97 1.82 -1.78
CA VAL A 210 -16.86 2.73 -2.53
C VAL A 210 -16.34 2.94 -3.95
N THR A 211 -17.21 3.37 -4.84
CA THR A 211 -16.81 3.79 -6.19
C THR A 211 -15.98 5.07 -6.15
N VAL A 212 -15.18 5.30 -7.19
CA VAL A 212 -14.46 6.58 -7.37
C VAL A 212 -15.43 7.76 -7.37
N ARG A 213 -16.61 7.60 -7.96
CA ARG A 213 -17.66 8.63 -7.96
C ARG A 213 -18.14 8.95 -6.53
N GLU A 214 -18.36 7.91 -5.72
CA GLU A 214 -18.81 8.09 -4.34
C GLU A 214 -17.75 8.75 -3.44
N ILE A 215 -16.45 8.37 -3.56
CA ILE A 215 -15.40 9.01 -2.75
C ILE A 215 -15.22 10.48 -3.14
N VAL A 216 -15.27 10.81 -4.43
CA VAL A 216 -15.27 12.21 -4.91
C VAL A 216 -16.47 12.98 -4.38
N SER A 217 -17.65 12.33 -4.33
CA SER A 217 -18.88 12.94 -3.78
C SER A 217 -18.76 13.24 -2.29
N LYS A 218 -18.20 12.30 -1.52
CA LYS A 218 -17.93 12.50 -0.08
C LYS A 218 -17.02 13.69 0.17
N ILE A 219 -15.92 13.80 -0.61
CA ILE A 219 -14.97 14.92 -0.50
C ILE A 219 -15.68 16.26 -0.80
N HIS A 220 -16.43 16.36 -1.89
CA HIS A 220 -17.16 17.58 -2.23
C HIS A 220 -18.16 17.96 -1.15
N CYS A 221 -18.95 17.00 -0.67
CA CYS A 221 -19.94 17.23 0.38
C CYS A 221 -19.29 17.75 1.67
N SER A 222 -18.20 17.11 2.12
CA SER A 222 -17.47 17.52 3.33
C SER A 222 -16.87 18.92 3.20
N MET A 223 -16.45 19.32 2.00
CA MET A 223 -15.94 20.67 1.72
C MET A 223 -17.04 21.70 1.43
N GLY A 224 -18.32 21.34 1.54
CA GLY A 224 -19.46 22.23 1.28
C GLY A 224 -19.58 22.68 -0.20
N LYS A 225 -19.08 21.89 -1.12
CA LYS A 225 -19.07 22.18 -2.57
C LYS A 225 -19.96 21.21 -3.35
N LYS A 226 -20.56 21.70 -4.43
CA LYS A 226 -21.29 20.85 -5.39
C LYS A 226 -20.33 20.24 -6.40
N ILE A 227 -20.59 18.98 -6.78
CA ILE A 227 -19.83 18.30 -7.84
C ILE A 227 -20.21 18.91 -9.20
N PRO A 228 -19.24 19.28 -10.04
CA PRO A 228 -19.53 19.67 -11.43
C PRO A 228 -20.15 18.49 -12.19
N SER A 229 -21.22 18.76 -12.96
CA SER A 229 -21.96 17.70 -13.69
C SER A 229 -21.14 17.07 -14.82
N ASP A 230 -20.11 17.75 -15.30
CA ASP A 230 -19.28 17.43 -16.46
C ASP A 230 -17.87 16.96 -16.10
N CYS A 231 -17.60 16.57 -14.85
CA CYS A 231 -16.24 16.17 -14.42
C CYS A 231 -15.93 14.67 -14.60
N PHE A 232 -16.92 13.82 -14.84
CA PHE A 232 -16.74 12.38 -15.02
C PHE A 232 -16.83 11.97 -16.50
N GLY A 233 -16.10 10.89 -16.87
CA GLY A 233 -16.07 10.33 -18.23
C GLY A 233 -15.13 11.05 -19.19
N ILE A 234 -14.29 11.96 -18.69
CA ILE A 234 -13.36 12.75 -19.50
C ILE A 234 -12.04 12.01 -19.74
N VAL A 235 -11.56 11.31 -18.72
CA VAL A 235 -10.25 10.62 -18.71
C VAL A 235 -10.46 9.13 -18.97
N GLN A 236 -9.61 8.53 -19.83
CA GLN A 236 -9.49 7.08 -19.98
C GLN A 236 -8.23 6.59 -19.26
N ARG A 237 -8.31 5.43 -18.59
CA ARG A 237 -7.18 4.82 -17.89
C ARG A 237 -7.10 3.32 -18.21
N ASN A 238 -5.89 2.77 -18.23
CA ASN A 238 -5.63 1.36 -18.52
C ASN A 238 -6.09 0.42 -17.39
N ASP A 239 -6.25 0.92 -16.15
CA ASP A 239 -6.72 0.16 -15.00
C ASP A 239 -8.26 0.08 -14.88
N ALA A 240 -8.98 0.55 -15.90
CA ALA A 240 -10.45 0.50 -15.95
C ALA A 240 -11.00 -0.94 -15.94
N THR A 241 -10.18 -1.92 -16.30
CA THR A 241 -10.52 -3.37 -16.30
C THR A 241 -10.61 -3.96 -14.90
N MET A 242 -9.91 -3.41 -13.92
CA MET A 242 -10.02 -3.81 -12.51
C MET A 242 -11.21 -3.09 -11.86
N LYS A 243 -12.41 -3.59 -12.06
CA LYS A 243 -13.63 -2.89 -11.65
C LYS A 243 -13.86 -2.87 -10.15
N TYR A 244 -13.48 -3.92 -9.45
CA TYR A 244 -13.70 -4.05 -8.01
C TYR A 244 -12.43 -4.54 -7.33
N LEU A 245 -11.89 -3.76 -6.39
CA LEU A 245 -10.71 -4.13 -5.61
C LEU A 245 -10.96 -3.84 -4.12
N ALA A 246 -11.22 -4.91 -3.36
CA ALA A 246 -11.44 -4.86 -1.92
C ALA A 246 -10.88 -6.12 -1.23
N LEU A 247 -10.27 -5.95 -0.09
CA LEU A 247 -9.66 -7.00 0.74
C LEU A 247 -10.62 -7.46 1.84
N ASN A 248 -10.69 -8.77 2.07
CA ASN A 248 -11.36 -9.35 3.21
C ASN A 248 -10.38 -9.44 4.38
N GLY A 249 -10.56 -8.60 5.38
CA GLY A 249 -9.69 -8.54 6.57
C GLY A 249 -10.07 -9.51 7.69
N LYS A 250 -10.95 -10.48 7.44
CA LYS A 250 -11.45 -11.39 8.48
C LYS A 250 -10.33 -12.07 9.27
N LYS A 251 -9.32 -12.60 8.57
CA LYS A 251 -8.19 -13.31 9.20
C LYS A 251 -7.42 -12.41 10.17
N LEU A 252 -7.11 -11.17 9.75
CA LEU A 252 -6.40 -10.21 10.59
C LEU A 252 -7.25 -9.74 11.76
N ARG A 253 -8.55 -9.46 11.54
CA ARG A 253 -9.50 -9.07 12.57
C ARG A 253 -9.65 -10.13 13.65
N GLU A 254 -9.76 -11.41 13.26
CA GLU A 254 -9.84 -12.52 14.22
C GLU A 254 -8.53 -12.71 15.00
N ALA A 255 -7.38 -12.45 14.38
CA ALA A 255 -6.07 -12.63 15.01
C ALA A 255 -5.71 -11.52 16.00
N ILE A 256 -5.96 -10.24 15.66
CA ILE A 256 -5.50 -9.10 16.45
C ILE A 256 -6.58 -8.06 16.78
N GLY A 257 -7.84 -8.29 16.36
CA GLY A 257 -8.95 -7.37 16.62
C GLY A 257 -8.89 -6.06 15.82
N PHE A 258 -8.14 -6.03 14.68
CA PHE A 258 -8.02 -4.82 13.90
C PHE A 258 -9.28 -4.54 13.07
N GLU A 259 -9.77 -3.31 13.16
CA GLU A 259 -10.75 -2.71 12.26
C GLU A 259 -10.31 -1.28 11.94
N ALA A 260 -10.36 -0.92 10.64
CA ALA A 260 -10.06 0.46 10.24
C ALA A 260 -11.18 1.41 10.67
N ASN A 261 -10.82 2.52 11.32
CA ASN A 261 -11.77 3.44 11.94
C ASN A 261 -11.86 4.80 11.26
N ILE A 262 -10.78 5.24 10.57
CA ILE A 262 -10.66 6.59 10.02
C ILE A 262 -11.25 6.62 8.61
N SER A 263 -12.23 7.51 8.39
CA SER A 263 -12.82 7.76 7.07
C SER A 263 -12.19 8.99 6.40
N ILE A 264 -12.42 9.15 5.10
CA ILE A 264 -11.89 10.31 4.36
C ILE A 264 -12.42 11.64 4.90
N VAL A 265 -13.66 11.67 5.38
CA VAL A 265 -14.27 12.90 5.91
C VAL A 265 -13.63 13.36 7.22
N ASP A 266 -13.03 12.44 7.98
CA ASP A 266 -12.39 12.73 9.25
C ASP A 266 -11.02 13.43 9.08
N VAL A 267 -10.44 13.40 7.88
CA VAL A 267 -9.04 13.81 7.63
C VAL A 267 -8.87 14.80 6.46
N ILE A 268 -9.95 15.25 5.84
CA ILE A 268 -9.88 16.20 4.70
C ILE A 268 -9.10 17.48 5.08
N ASP A 269 -9.22 17.94 6.30
CA ASP A 269 -8.55 19.16 6.76
C ASP A 269 -7.03 19.00 6.95
N LYS A 270 -6.53 17.79 6.92
CA LYS A 270 -5.10 17.50 7.01
C LYS A 270 -4.35 17.62 5.66
N TYR A 271 -5.10 17.65 4.54
CA TYR A 271 -4.56 17.94 3.23
C TYR A 271 -4.48 19.45 3.01
#